data_e8a4cd87ff5131f05630a8075c85befa
#
_entry.id   e8a4cd87ff5131f05630a8075c85befa
#
_cell.length_a   1.000
_cell.length_b   1.000
_cell.length_c   1.000
_cell.angle_alpha   90.00
_cell.angle_beta   90.00
_cell.angle_gamma   90.00
#
_symmetry.space_group_name_H-M   'P 1'
#
loop_
_entity.id
_entity.type
_entity.pdbx_description
1 polymer ?
#
loop_
_entity_poly.entity_id
_entity_poly.type
_entity_poly.pdbx_seq_one_letter_code
_entity_poly.pdbx_strand_id
1 'polypeptide(L)'
;MTRDVAARTYREEMARNKYHHVYHFTDSVSASSVRACMDQLTVWMRTADDEEKQPITIVFSSPGGSVVEGMALWDYIQQVRRAGHHVTTHTIGYAASMAGILLQAGDVRTMGAEAYILVHEVSAAAVGKIGEMEDEMKFLKMISSRVLDIFAARTKLTKRQLDARWRRKDWWLSSSDALKLGFVDEVI
;
A
#
# COMPACT_ATOMS: atom_id res chain seq x y z
N MET A 1 0.36 43.12 3.98
CA MET A 1 0.64 41.79 3.39
C MET A 1 -0.48 41.41 2.46
N THR A 2 -0.22 41.24 1.17
CA THR A 2 -1.27 40.84 0.23
C THR A 2 -1.66 39.39 0.46
N ARG A 3 -2.91 39.02 0.15
CA ARG A 3 -3.42 37.63 0.30
C ARG A 3 -2.51 36.59 -0.36
N ASP A 4 -1.90 36.95 -1.49
CA ASP A 4 -0.99 36.05 -2.24
C ASP A 4 0.33 35.78 -1.50
N VAL A 5 0.88 36.77 -0.80
CA VAL A 5 2.09 36.58 0.00
C VAL A 5 1.81 35.67 1.21
N ALA A 6 0.68 35.87 1.90
CA ALA A 6 0.30 35.00 3.01
C ALA A 6 0.03 33.55 2.57
N ALA A 7 -0.62 33.35 1.44
CA ALA A 7 -0.87 32.02 0.87
C ALA A 7 0.42 31.32 0.38
N ARG A 8 1.40 32.09 -0.10
CA ARG A 8 2.72 31.57 -0.49
C ARG A 8 3.54 31.20 0.73
N THR A 9 3.62 32.09 1.75
CA THR A 9 4.31 31.81 3.00
C THR A 9 3.73 30.59 3.70
N TYR A 10 2.38 30.47 3.77
CA TYR A 10 1.72 29.31 4.34
C TYR A 10 2.08 28.01 3.58
N ARG A 11 2.09 28.03 2.25
CA ARG A 11 2.51 26.86 1.45
C ARG A 11 3.98 26.50 1.66
N GLU A 12 4.87 27.49 1.78
CA GLU A 12 6.29 27.27 2.04
C GLU A 12 6.53 26.71 3.46
N GLU A 13 5.78 27.19 4.46
CA GLU A 13 5.82 26.65 5.82
C GLU A 13 5.27 25.22 5.87
N MET A 14 4.15 24.94 5.20
CA MET A 14 3.58 23.60 5.09
C MET A 14 4.52 22.63 4.37
N ALA A 15 5.22 23.08 3.32
CA ALA A 15 6.22 22.28 2.62
C ALA A 15 7.47 21.98 3.47
N ARG A 16 7.79 22.83 4.44
CA ARG A 16 8.89 22.64 5.40
C ARG A 16 8.49 21.87 6.65
N ASN A 17 7.19 21.69 6.90
CA ASN A 17 6.72 21.05 8.10
C ASN A 17 6.90 19.54 8.01
N LYS A 18 7.63 18.96 8.95
CA LYS A 18 7.97 17.53 9.09
C LYS A 18 6.78 16.58 9.03
N TYR A 19 5.56 17.09 9.27
CA TYR A 19 4.35 16.28 9.38
C TYR A 19 3.50 16.23 8.12
N HIS A 20 3.96 16.79 6.97
CA HIS A 20 3.12 16.94 5.78
C HIS A 20 3.53 16.11 4.56
N HIS A 21 4.41 15.15 4.70
CA HIS A 21 4.66 14.17 3.65
C HIS A 21 3.57 13.10 3.65
N VAL A 22 2.35 13.49 3.27
CA VAL A 22 1.19 12.61 3.21
C VAL A 22 0.73 12.49 1.76
N TYR A 23 0.69 11.25 1.25
CA TYR A 23 0.15 10.92 -0.07
C TYR A 23 -1.16 10.16 0.08
N HIS A 24 -2.23 10.64 -0.53
CA HIS A 24 -3.52 9.96 -0.57
C HIS A 24 -3.64 9.12 -1.83
N PHE A 25 -3.59 7.80 -1.67
CA PHE A 25 -3.77 6.83 -2.74
C PHE A 25 -5.24 6.36 -2.72
N THR A 26 -6.09 7.06 -3.49
CA THR A 26 -7.56 6.88 -3.48
C THR A 26 -8.10 6.18 -4.73
N ASP A 27 -7.26 5.96 -5.72
CA ASP A 27 -7.63 5.33 -6.99
C ASP A 27 -7.42 3.80 -6.98
N SER A 28 -7.89 3.16 -8.04
CA SER A 28 -7.50 1.78 -8.36
C SER A 28 -5.99 1.70 -8.59
N VAL A 29 -5.38 0.58 -8.21
CA VAL A 29 -3.96 0.31 -8.49
C VAL A 29 -3.78 0.07 -9.99
N SER A 30 -3.16 1.02 -10.66
CA SER A 30 -2.96 1.07 -12.11
C SER A 30 -1.60 1.71 -12.43
N ALA A 31 -1.15 1.63 -13.68
CA ALA A 31 0.10 2.25 -14.11
C ALA A 31 0.12 3.76 -13.83
N SER A 32 -1.01 4.46 -14.02
CA SER A 32 -1.10 5.91 -13.79
C SER A 32 -1.05 6.27 -12.31
N SER A 33 -1.85 5.60 -11.45
CA SER A 33 -1.90 5.89 -10.01
C SER A 33 -0.61 5.52 -9.31
N VAL A 34 0.00 4.40 -9.69
CA VAL A 34 1.31 3.96 -9.18
C VAL A 34 2.40 4.95 -9.58
N ARG A 35 2.45 5.37 -10.85
CA ARG A 35 3.40 6.38 -11.32
C ARG A 35 3.26 7.69 -10.54
N ALA A 36 2.05 8.21 -10.38
CA ALA A 36 1.80 9.45 -9.64
C ALA A 36 2.32 9.36 -8.18
N CYS A 37 2.10 8.23 -7.53
CA CYS A 37 2.62 7.98 -6.18
C CYS A 37 4.15 7.94 -6.17
N MET A 38 4.77 7.18 -7.08
CA MET A 38 6.22 7.07 -7.18
C MET A 38 6.89 8.41 -7.50
N ASP A 39 6.30 9.22 -8.38
CA ASP A 39 6.80 10.55 -8.71
C ASP A 39 6.80 11.45 -7.48
N GLN A 40 5.73 11.45 -6.68
CA GLN A 40 5.67 12.22 -5.45
C GLN A 40 6.69 11.73 -4.41
N LEU A 41 6.81 10.43 -4.20
CA LEU A 41 7.81 9.84 -3.31
C LEU A 41 9.24 10.20 -3.77
N THR A 42 9.48 10.21 -5.09
CA THR A 42 10.78 10.62 -5.67
C THR A 42 11.09 12.08 -5.34
N VAL A 43 10.10 12.98 -5.45
CA VAL A 43 10.28 14.40 -5.08
C VAL A 43 10.69 14.50 -3.62
N TRP A 44 9.99 13.82 -2.71
CA TRP A 44 10.31 13.87 -1.28
C TRP A 44 11.69 13.29 -0.95
N MET A 45 12.08 12.17 -1.59
CA MET A 45 13.43 11.61 -1.41
C MET A 45 14.55 12.56 -1.87
N ARG A 46 14.32 13.32 -2.98
CA ARG A 46 15.31 14.24 -3.53
C ARG A 46 15.39 15.56 -2.80
N THR A 47 14.30 15.99 -2.17
CA THR A 47 14.22 17.25 -1.43
C THR A 47 14.52 17.09 0.07
N ALA A 48 14.67 15.86 0.53
CA ALA A 48 15.03 15.60 1.92
C ALA A 48 16.46 16.00 2.19
N ASP A 49 16.68 16.65 3.33
CA ASP A 49 18.00 16.93 3.86
C ASP A 49 18.68 15.59 4.21
N ASP A 50 20.00 15.47 3.93
CA ASP A 50 20.71 14.22 4.22
C ASP A 50 20.85 13.94 5.72
N GLU A 51 20.77 14.99 6.55
CA GLU A 51 20.90 14.88 8.01
C GLU A 51 19.59 14.42 8.68
N GLU A 52 18.40 14.72 8.11
CA GLU A 52 17.12 14.37 8.72
C GLU A 52 16.07 13.97 7.69
N LYS A 53 15.91 12.65 7.48
CA LYS A 53 14.91 12.12 6.57
C LYS A 53 13.50 12.28 7.15
N GLN A 54 12.66 13.00 6.43
CA GLN A 54 11.29 13.27 6.86
C GLN A 54 10.43 11.97 6.80
N PRO A 55 9.56 11.73 7.79
CA PRO A 55 8.63 10.62 7.75
C PRO A 55 7.60 10.82 6.62
N ILE A 56 7.19 9.73 6.00
CA ILE A 56 6.22 9.72 4.91
C ILE A 56 5.02 8.87 5.32
N THR A 57 3.82 9.37 5.07
CA THR A 57 2.58 8.62 5.25
C THR A 57 1.90 8.40 3.90
N ILE A 58 1.55 7.15 3.59
CA ILE A 58 0.72 6.82 2.43
C ILE A 58 -0.64 6.37 2.95
N VAL A 59 -1.67 7.15 2.64
CA VAL A 59 -3.06 6.87 3.05
C VAL A 59 -3.79 6.19 1.91
N PHE A 60 -4.23 4.96 2.13
CA PHE A 60 -4.99 4.17 1.17
C PHE A 60 -6.50 4.28 1.42
N SER A 61 -7.26 4.51 0.35
CA SER A 61 -8.69 4.29 0.25
C SER A 61 -8.97 3.75 -1.17
N SER A 62 -8.66 2.47 -1.40
CA SER A 62 -8.50 1.93 -2.75
C SER A 62 -9.11 0.52 -2.88
N PRO A 63 -9.80 0.24 -4.00
CA PRO A 63 -10.32 -1.09 -4.30
C PRO A 63 -9.22 -2.12 -4.68
N GLY A 64 -7.96 -1.70 -4.79
CA GLY A 64 -6.91 -2.53 -5.36
C GLY A 64 -6.84 -2.42 -6.88
N GLY A 65 -6.37 -3.45 -7.56
CA GLY A 65 -6.22 -3.45 -9.02
C GLY A 65 -5.03 -4.29 -9.48
N SER A 66 -4.25 -3.78 -10.43
CA SER A 66 -3.12 -4.49 -11.04
C SER A 66 -2.08 -4.93 -10.00
N VAL A 67 -1.86 -6.23 -9.93
CA VAL A 67 -0.86 -6.81 -9.01
C VAL A 67 0.57 -6.44 -9.46
N VAL A 68 0.83 -6.44 -10.75
CA VAL A 68 2.17 -6.12 -11.29
C VAL A 68 2.55 -4.67 -10.94
N GLU A 69 1.64 -3.73 -11.20
CA GLU A 69 1.84 -2.32 -10.87
C GLU A 69 1.96 -2.10 -9.35
N GLY A 70 1.13 -2.80 -8.58
CA GLY A 70 1.20 -2.74 -7.12
C GLY A 70 2.50 -3.30 -6.57
N MET A 71 3.05 -4.38 -7.13
CA MET A 71 4.36 -4.89 -6.73
C MET A 71 5.50 -3.92 -7.08
N ALA A 72 5.38 -3.19 -8.19
CA ALA A 72 6.34 -2.12 -8.51
C ALA A 72 6.31 -1.01 -7.45
N LEU A 73 5.12 -0.57 -7.01
CA LEU A 73 4.99 0.39 -5.92
C LEU A 73 5.48 -0.18 -4.59
N TRP A 74 5.22 -1.47 -4.32
CA TRP A 74 5.77 -2.16 -3.14
C TRP A 74 7.30 -2.04 -3.09
N ASP A 75 7.97 -2.43 -4.17
CA ASP A 75 9.43 -2.38 -4.25
C ASP A 75 9.95 -0.95 -4.13
N TYR A 76 9.22 0.02 -4.69
CA TYR A 76 9.58 1.42 -4.58
C TYR A 76 9.44 1.94 -3.13
N ILE A 77 8.40 1.58 -2.41
CA ILE A 77 8.26 1.89 -0.98
C ILE A 77 9.43 1.28 -0.18
N GLN A 78 9.86 0.04 -0.52
CA GLN A 78 11.03 -0.54 0.12
C GLN A 78 12.32 0.24 -0.20
N GLN A 79 12.45 0.85 -1.37
CA GLN A 79 13.58 1.73 -1.69
C GLN A 79 13.54 3.03 -0.86
N VAL A 80 12.37 3.64 -0.72
CA VAL A 80 12.15 4.83 0.14
C VAL A 80 12.58 4.54 1.59
N ARG A 81 12.17 3.40 2.13
CA ARG A 81 12.56 2.94 3.48
C ARG A 81 14.08 2.73 3.59
N ARG A 82 14.70 2.07 2.61
CA ARG A 82 16.17 1.89 2.59
C ARG A 82 16.94 3.18 2.43
N ALA A 83 16.33 4.22 1.86
CA ALA A 83 16.90 5.57 1.80
C ALA A 83 16.81 6.30 3.16
N GLY A 84 16.27 5.69 4.21
CA GLY A 84 16.21 6.21 5.56
C GLY A 84 14.90 6.91 5.94
N HIS A 85 13.92 6.97 5.06
CA HIS A 85 12.59 7.50 5.41
C HIS A 85 11.79 6.48 6.22
N HIS A 86 11.21 6.91 7.32
CA HIS A 86 10.20 6.13 8.02
C HIS A 86 8.87 6.21 7.26
N VAL A 87 8.33 5.08 6.82
CA VAL A 87 7.09 5.03 6.04
C VAL A 87 5.96 4.47 6.89
N THR A 88 4.94 5.28 7.13
CA THR A 88 3.65 4.83 7.68
C THR A 88 2.69 4.56 6.53
N THR A 89 2.08 3.38 6.50
CA THR A 89 0.94 3.09 5.64
C THR A 89 -0.34 3.14 6.47
N HIS A 90 -1.31 3.91 6.03
CA HIS A 90 -2.58 4.10 6.72
C HIS A 90 -3.75 3.74 5.80
N THR A 91 -4.86 3.24 6.34
CA THR A 91 -6.09 3.08 5.56
C THR A 91 -7.28 3.76 6.21
N ILE A 92 -8.04 4.47 5.38
CA ILE A 92 -9.37 5.01 5.69
C ILE A 92 -10.37 4.40 4.69
N GLY A 93 -11.62 4.27 5.08
CA GLY A 93 -12.62 3.61 4.24
C GLY A 93 -12.25 2.14 3.99
N TYR A 94 -11.39 1.86 3.02
CA TYR A 94 -10.96 0.47 2.77
C TYR A 94 -9.63 0.37 2.03
N ALA A 95 -8.90 -0.70 2.31
CA ALA A 95 -7.76 -1.17 1.53
C ALA A 95 -8.08 -2.59 1.01
N ALA A 96 -8.55 -2.68 -0.24
CA ALA A 96 -8.99 -3.95 -0.79
C ALA A 96 -7.95 -4.55 -1.75
N SER A 97 -7.86 -5.89 -1.77
CA SER A 97 -7.06 -6.61 -2.75
C SER A 97 -5.60 -6.12 -2.77
N MET A 98 -5.08 -5.66 -3.89
CA MET A 98 -3.70 -5.15 -4.01
C MET A 98 -3.39 -3.99 -3.05
N ALA A 99 -4.38 -3.13 -2.73
CA ALA A 99 -4.20 -2.07 -1.75
C ALA A 99 -3.98 -2.61 -0.33
N GLY A 100 -4.64 -3.70 0.05
CA GLY A 100 -4.41 -4.41 1.31
C GLY A 100 -2.99 -5.01 1.41
N ILE A 101 -2.40 -5.39 0.27
CA ILE A 101 -1.01 -5.83 0.18
C ILE A 101 -0.08 -4.62 0.33
N LEU A 102 -0.34 -3.51 -0.36
CA LEU A 102 0.44 -2.27 -0.26
C LEU A 102 0.42 -1.69 1.17
N LEU A 103 -0.68 -1.86 1.90
CA LEU A 103 -0.75 -1.50 3.32
C LEU A 103 0.32 -2.23 4.15
N GLN A 104 0.77 -3.41 3.73
CA GLN A 104 1.83 -4.16 4.43
C GLN A 104 3.24 -3.63 4.15
N ALA A 105 3.42 -2.65 3.24
CA ALA A 105 4.73 -2.18 2.82
C ALA A 105 5.41 -1.20 3.80
N GLY A 106 4.65 -0.54 4.68
CA GLY A 106 5.15 0.43 5.65
C GLY A 106 5.96 -0.16 6.80
N ASP A 107 6.69 0.69 7.49
CA ASP A 107 7.30 0.36 8.79
C ASP A 107 6.23 0.19 9.85
N VAL A 108 5.31 1.15 9.92
CA VAL A 108 4.11 1.13 10.75
C VAL A 108 2.87 1.11 9.85
N ARG A 109 1.89 0.30 10.22
CA ARG A 109 0.62 0.13 9.52
C ARG A 109 -0.52 0.55 10.44
N THR A 110 -1.27 1.56 10.03
CA THR A 110 -2.38 2.08 10.83
C THR A 110 -3.70 2.01 10.06
N MET A 111 -4.80 2.09 10.77
CA MET A 111 -6.14 1.93 10.20
C MET A 111 -7.15 2.79 10.97
N GLY A 112 -8.02 3.48 10.25
CA GLY A 112 -9.17 4.16 10.84
C GLY A 112 -10.14 3.17 11.47
N ALA A 113 -10.81 3.56 12.57
CA ALA A 113 -11.73 2.70 13.32
C ALA A 113 -12.84 2.09 12.45
N GLU A 114 -13.35 2.86 11.48
CA GLU A 114 -14.44 2.46 10.57
C GLU A 114 -13.93 1.96 9.21
N ALA A 115 -12.62 1.70 9.07
CA ALA A 115 -12.06 1.20 7.83
C ALA A 115 -12.09 -0.34 7.75
N TYR A 116 -11.94 -0.87 6.54
CA TYR A 116 -11.95 -2.30 6.25
C TYR A 116 -10.75 -2.72 5.40
N ILE A 117 -10.33 -3.96 5.55
CA ILE A 117 -9.36 -4.60 4.65
C ILE A 117 -10.03 -5.78 3.97
N LEU A 118 -9.91 -5.87 2.63
CA LEU A 118 -10.31 -7.06 1.88
C LEU A 118 -9.08 -7.85 1.46
N VAL A 119 -9.07 -9.12 1.84
CA VAL A 119 -8.07 -10.11 1.40
C VAL A 119 -8.78 -11.21 0.59
N HIS A 120 -8.35 -11.42 -0.63
CA HIS A 120 -8.88 -12.46 -1.50
C HIS A 120 -7.79 -13.02 -2.44
N GLU A 121 -8.07 -14.17 -3.07
CA GLU A 121 -7.18 -14.76 -4.07
C GLU A 121 -6.91 -13.80 -5.23
N VAL A 122 -5.73 -13.91 -5.82
CA VAL A 122 -5.43 -13.20 -7.08
C VAL A 122 -6.40 -13.67 -8.16
N SER A 123 -7.13 -12.73 -8.74
CA SER A 123 -8.08 -12.99 -9.82
C SER A 123 -7.57 -12.43 -11.14
N ALA A 124 -7.70 -13.18 -12.20
CA ALA A 124 -7.41 -12.74 -13.56
C ALA A 124 -8.30 -13.48 -14.56
N ALA A 125 -8.45 -12.90 -15.74
CA ALA A 125 -9.06 -13.57 -16.88
C ALA A 125 -7.94 -13.98 -17.85
N ALA A 126 -7.85 -15.28 -18.14
CA ALA A 126 -6.93 -15.80 -19.15
C ALA A 126 -7.72 -16.10 -20.44
N VAL A 127 -7.27 -15.52 -21.55
CA VAL A 127 -7.83 -15.76 -22.89
C VAL A 127 -6.67 -15.98 -23.84
N GLY A 128 -6.71 -17.08 -24.61
CA GLY A 128 -5.65 -17.41 -25.53
C GLY A 128 -5.63 -18.89 -25.91
N LYS A 129 -4.54 -19.36 -26.48
CA LYS A 129 -4.30 -20.79 -26.72
C LYS A 129 -4.06 -21.52 -25.42
N ILE A 130 -4.29 -22.82 -25.38
CA ILE A 130 -4.16 -23.65 -24.17
C ILE A 130 -2.79 -23.43 -23.50
N GLY A 131 -1.69 -23.46 -24.25
CA GLY A 131 -0.34 -23.24 -23.68
C GLY A 131 -0.15 -21.84 -23.09
N GLU A 132 -0.71 -20.82 -23.71
CA GLU A 132 -0.68 -19.44 -23.20
C GLU A 132 -1.45 -19.34 -21.89
N MET A 133 -2.61 -19.99 -21.80
CA MET A 133 -3.41 -20.04 -20.57
C MET A 133 -2.72 -20.82 -19.45
N GLU A 134 -2.01 -21.91 -19.77
CA GLU A 134 -1.22 -22.68 -18.80
C GLU A 134 -0.06 -21.84 -18.23
N ASP A 135 0.63 -21.08 -19.07
CA ASP A 135 1.71 -20.21 -18.64
C ASP A 135 1.22 -19.03 -17.80
N GLU A 136 0.08 -18.43 -18.16
CA GLU A 136 -0.58 -17.42 -17.31
C GLU A 136 -0.98 -17.99 -15.96
N MET A 137 -1.54 -19.19 -15.91
CA MET A 137 -1.89 -19.87 -14.65
C MET A 137 -0.67 -20.16 -13.76
N LYS A 138 0.49 -20.49 -14.35
CA LYS A 138 1.74 -20.65 -13.59
C LYS A 138 2.18 -19.31 -12.97
N PHE A 139 2.12 -18.24 -13.76
CA PHE A 139 2.46 -16.89 -13.29
C PHE A 139 1.54 -16.44 -12.16
N LEU A 140 0.22 -16.61 -12.29
CA LEU A 140 -0.74 -16.26 -11.25
C LEU A 140 -0.52 -17.07 -9.95
N LYS A 141 -0.17 -18.35 -10.05
CA LYS A 141 0.19 -19.17 -8.88
C LYS A 141 1.45 -18.64 -8.19
N MET A 142 2.45 -18.21 -8.96
CA MET A 142 3.67 -17.62 -8.41
C MET A 142 3.37 -16.30 -7.67
N ILE A 143 2.55 -15.43 -8.25
CA ILE A 143 2.09 -14.19 -7.60
C ILE A 143 1.31 -14.51 -6.32
N SER A 144 0.33 -15.42 -6.39
CA SER A 144 -0.48 -15.81 -5.22
C SER A 144 0.39 -16.32 -4.07
N SER A 145 1.40 -17.15 -4.40
CA SER A 145 2.37 -17.62 -3.40
C SER A 145 3.13 -16.46 -2.77
N ARG A 146 3.58 -15.49 -3.57
CA ARG A 146 4.32 -14.32 -3.09
C ARG A 146 3.46 -13.43 -2.19
N VAL A 147 2.20 -13.20 -2.55
CA VAL A 147 1.25 -12.43 -1.72
C VAL A 147 1.05 -13.10 -0.36
N LEU A 148 0.86 -14.42 -0.35
CA LEU A 148 0.76 -15.19 0.91
C LEU A 148 2.03 -15.07 1.76
N ASP A 149 3.21 -15.06 1.15
CA ASP A 149 4.48 -14.86 1.85
C ASP A 149 4.56 -13.47 2.49
N ILE A 150 4.11 -12.43 1.78
CA ILE A 150 4.04 -11.05 2.32
C ILE A 150 3.13 -11.01 3.55
N PHE A 151 1.90 -11.51 3.43
CA PHE A 151 0.98 -11.51 4.57
C PHE A 151 1.48 -12.36 5.74
N ALA A 152 2.07 -13.54 5.47
CA ALA A 152 2.62 -14.39 6.52
C ALA A 152 3.79 -13.75 7.27
N ALA A 153 4.62 -12.97 6.56
CA ALA A 153 5.72 -12.23 7.17
C ALA A 153 5.26 -11.01 7.99
N ARG A 154 4.06 -10.49 7.70
CA ARG A 154 3.57 -9.23 8.26
C ARG A 154 2.39 -9.38 9.23
N THR A 155 1.81 -10.58 9.34
CA THR A 155 0.66 -10.86 10.22
C THR A 155 1.00 -11.96 11.24
N LYS A 156 0.09 -12.19 12.17
CA LYS A 156 0.21 -13.29 13.15
C LYS A 156 -0.22 -14.65 12.59
N LEU A 157 -0.46 -14.74 11.28
CA LEU A 157 -0.99 -15.93 10.62
C LEU A 157 0.08 -16.63 9.81
N THR A 158 0.05 -17.96 9.84
CA THR A 158 0.86 -18.78 8.94
C THR A 158 0.30 -18.73 7.51
N LYS A 159 1.15 -18.99 6.52
CA LYS A 159 0.74 -19.09 5.11
C LYS A 159 -0.44 -20.05 4.92
N ARG A 160 -0.45 -21.20 5.61
CA ARG A 160 -1.56 -22.18 5.57
C ARG A 160 -2.87 -21.62 6.14
N GLN A 161 -2.80 -20.84 7.22
CA GLN A 161 -3.97 -20.21 7.82
C GLN A 161 -4.54 -19.10 6.93
N LEU A 162 -3.68 -18.34 6.26
CA LEU A 162 -4.06 -17.32 5.28
C LEU A 162 -4.74 -17.98 4.07
N ASP A 163 -4.11 -19.00 3.47
CA ASP A 163 -4.64 -19.73 2.33
C ASP A 163 -6.03 -20.33 2.63
N ALA A 164 -6.23 -20.91 3.80
CA ALA A 164 -7.51 -21.45 4.21
C ALA A 164 -8.63 -20.40 4.37
N ARG A 165 -8.28 -19.14 4.64
CA ARG A 165 -9.23 -18.03 4.87
C ARG A 165 -9.60 -17.29 3.61
N TRP A 166 -8.66 -17.10 2.71
CA TRP A 166 -8.90 -16.32 1.49
C TRP A 166 -9.38 -17.18 0.30
N ARG A 167 -9.12 -18.48 0.33
CA ARG A 167 -9.41 -19.39 -0.78
C ARG A 167 -10.89 -19.37 -1.16
N ARG A 168 -11.20 -18.91 -2.38
CA ARG A 168 -12.55 -18.78 -2.94
C ARG A 168 -13.52 -17.95 -2.10
N LYS A 169 -12.97 -16.95 -1.36
CA LYS A 169 -13.74 -16.07 -0.48
C LYS A 169 -13.22 -14.66 -0.53
N ASP A 170 -14.11 -13.71 -0.41
CA ASP A 170 -13.80 -12.34 -0.05
C ASP A 170 -13.76 -12.25 1.48
N TRP A 171 -12.54 -12.18 2.02
CA TRP A 171 -12.33 -12.09 3.46
C TRP A 171 -12.17 -10.65 3.88
N TRP A 172 -13.27 -10.07 4.36
CA TRP A 172 -13.30 -8.73 4.92
C TRP A 172 -12.88 -8.74 6.38
N LEU A 173 -12.02 -7.80 6.74
CA LEU A 173 -11.53 -7.56 8.10
C LEU A 173 -12.00 -6.20 8.57
N SER A 174 -12.65 -6.17 9.73
CA SER A 174 -12.86 -4.95 10.50
C SER A 174 -11.55 -4.44 11.09
N SER A 175 -11.52 -3.21 11.59
CA SER A 175 -10.35 -2.64 12.27
C SER A 175 -9.92 -3.50 13.47
N SER A 176 -10.87 -4.00 14.26
CA SER A 176 -10.59 -4.87 15.41
C SER A 176 -9.99 -6.22 15.00
N ASP A 177 -10.51 -6.85 13.91
CA ASP A 177 -9.95 -8.10 13.40
C ASP A 177 -8.57 -7.90 12.77
N ALA A 178 -8.38 -6.81 12.03
CA ALA A 178 -7.11 -6.46 11.43
C ALA A 178 -6.00 -6.28 12.49
N LEU A 179 -6.29 -5.57 13.57
CA LEU A 179 -5.37 -5.39 14.70
C LEU A 179 -5.08 -6.71 15.41
N LYS A 180 -6.14 -7.48 15.72
CA LYS A 180 -6.02 -8.79 16.38
C LYS A 180 -5.15 -9.76 15.60
N LEU A 181 -5.32 -9.81 14.29
CA LEU A 181 -4.61 -10.72 13.40
C LEU A 181 -3.25 -10.17 12.92
N GLY A 182 -2.95 -8.91 13.22
CA GLY A 182 -1.68 -8.26 12.91
C GLY A 182 -1.58 -7.74 11.47
N PHE A 183 -2.71 -7.48 10.79
CA PHE A 183 -2.71 -6.79 9.51
C PHE A 183 -2.37 -5.30 9.65
N VAL A 184 -2.63 -4.74 10.81
CA VAL A 184 -2.21 -3.39 11.21
C VAL A 184 -1.60 -3.44 12.60
N ASP A 185 -0.82 -2.41 12.91
CA ASP A 185 -0.12 -2.28 14.19
C ASP A 185 -0.94 -1.41 15.15
N GLU A 186 -1.80 -0.51 14.62
CA GLU A 186 -2.60 0.42 15.41
C GLU A 186 -3.91 0.77 14.69
N VAL A 187 -4.96 1.03 15.48
CA VAL A 187 -6.25 1.61 15.04
C VAL A 187 -6.36 3.01 15.66
N ILE A 188 -6.61 4.01 14.81
CA ILE A 188 -6.64 5.44 15.19
C ILE A 188 -7.95 6.10 14.73
#